data_a3789b82befc3f2bd19671aa4a5525bd
#
_entry.id   a3789b82befc3f2bd19671aa4a5525bd
#
_cell.length_a   1.000
_cell.length_b   1.000
_cell.length_c   1.000
_cell.angle_alpha   90.00
_cell.angle_beta   90.00
_cell.angle_gamma   90.00
#
_symmetry.space_group_name_H-M   'P 1'
#
loop_
_entity.id
_entity.type
_entity.pdbx_description
1 polymer ?
#
loop_
_entity_poly.entity_id
_entity_poly.type
_entity_poly.pdbx_seq_one_letter_code
_entity_poly.pdbx_strand_id
1 'polypeptide(L)'
;ITNDSQILQNAEKLINWMLESIEPNGTVMPYMELETKKFSQSNDVWYKQKGCLHIKTCIPLLQLYKISKKENLIQTAEQICDNFKLFQNNDGSFMIHGDTKIINLHTQSYAIEGLLFAYSVTKKQDYLTSCQKALNWCMSNIENDGSIPLWFNFKDKSKAIYPIAQIIRLMILTDKILNSNQY
;
A
#
# COMPACT_ATOMS: atom_id res chain seq x y z
N ILE A 1 -3.18 16.29 -19.13
CA ILE A 1 -2.56 16.72 -17.86
C ILE A 1 -2.45 18.23 -17.98
N THR A 2 -3.23 18.96 -17.19
CA THR A 2 -3.16 20.41 -17.11
C THR A 2 -1.81 20.79 -16.50
N ASN A 3 -1.02 21.64 -17.17
CA ASN A 3 0.19 22.26 -16.63
C ASN A 3 -0.19 23.34 -15.62
N ASP A 4 -1.07 23.03 -14.68
CA ASP A 4 -1.44 23.97 -13.63
C ASP A 4 -0.36 23.91 -12.53
N SER A 5 0.54 24.90 -12.56
CA SER A 5 1.61 25.04 -11.57
C SER A 5 1.09 25.10 -10.12
N GLN A 6 -0.15 25.59 -9.92
CA GLN A 6 -0.76 25.67 -8.59
C GLN A 6 -1.14 24.28 -8.04
N ILE A 7 -1.64 23.36 -8.90
CA ILE A 7 -1.97 22.00 -8.48
C ILE A 7 -0.68 21.28 -8.04
N LEU A 8 0.38 21.38 -8.83
CA LEU A 8 1.65 20.74 -8.48
C LEU A 8 2.26 21.32 -7.19
N GLN A 9 2.24 22.64 -7.04
CA GLN A 9 2.71 23.29 -5.81
C GLN A 9 1.94 22.82 -4.57
N ASN A 10 0.62 22.68 -4.68
CA ASN A 10 -0.20 22.18 -3.58
C ASN A 10 0.09 20.70 -3.30
N ALA A 11 0.31 19.88 -4.31
CA ALA A 11 0.73 18.48 -4.15
C ALA A 11 2.09 18.39 -3.43
N GLU A 12 3.06 19.23 -3.80
CA GLU A 12 4.36 19.30 -3.12
C GLU A 12 4.24 19.71 -1.64
N LYS A 13 3.37 20.68 -1.31
CA LYS A 13 3.10 21.05 0.09
C LYS A 13 2.53 19.89 0.89
N LEU A 14 1.56 19.17 0.33
CA LEU A 14 0.96 17.99 0.98
C LEU A 14 1.98 16.87 1.18
N ILE A 15 2.82 16.62 0.18
CA ILE A 15 3.88 15.61 0.28
C ILE A 15 4.91 16.02 1.33
N ASN A 16 5.34 17.27 1.39
CA ASN A 16 6.28 17.73 2.42
C ASN A 16 5.70 17.52 3.84
N TRP A 17 4.42 17.84 4.04
CA TRP A 17 3.75 17.56 5.31
C TRP A 17 3.67 16.05 5.61
N MET A 18 3.36 15.24 4.59
CA MET A 18 3.31 13.78 4.73
C MET A 18 4.70 13.19 5.08
N LEU A 19 5.78 13.72 4.52
CA LEU A 19 7.14 13.28 4.81
C LEU A 19 7.52 13.46 6.30
N GLU A 20 6.96 14.45 6.99
CA GLU A 20 7.15 14.64 8.43
C GLU A 20 6.56 13.48 9.26
N SER A 21 5.61 12.73 8.71
CA SER A 21 4.99 11.56 9.36
C SER A 21 5.79 10.26 9.18
N ILE A 22 6.87 10.28 8.42
CA ILE A 22 7.61 9.08 8.03
C ILE A 22 8.93 9.03 8.80
N GLU A 23 9.11 7.98 9.59
CA GLU A 23 10.35 7.72 10.30
C GLU A 23 11.47 7.27 9.34
N PRO A 24 12.76 7.42 9.71
CA PRO A 24 13.89 7.06 8.83
C PRO A 24 13.90 5.59 8.37
N ASN A 25 13.24 4.69 9.09
CA ASN A 25 13.10 3.28 8.73
C ASN A 25 11.92 3.00 7.80
N GLY A 26 11.21 4.03 7.32
CA GLY A 26 10.03 3.91 6.47
C GLY A 26 8.71 3.67 7.22
N THR A 27 8.71 3.69 8.55
CA THR A 27 7.47 3.59 9.33
C THR A 27 6.64 4.86 9.15
N VAL A 28 5.39 4.72 8.73
CA VAL A 28 4.44 5.82 8.61
C VAL A 28 3.67 5.98 9.92
N MET A 29 3.72 7.17 10.51
CA MET A 29 2.90 7.54 11.68
C MET A 29 1.52 7.98 11.19
N PRO A 30 0.44 7.25 11.54
CA PRO A 30 -0.82 7.31 10.79
C PRO A 30 -1.61 8.61 10.93
N TYR A 31 -1.43 9.37 12.01
CA TYR A 31 -2.20 10.60 12.25
C TYR A 31 -1.40 11.62 13.08
N MET A 32 -1.83 12.87 13.02
CA MET A 32 -1.29 13.95 13.85
C MET A 32 -2.32 14.36 14.92
N GLU A 33 -1.88 14.46 16.15
CA GLU A 33 -2.66 15.05 17.25
C GLU A 33 -2.68 16.57 17.10
N LEU A 34 -3.87 17.15 17.03
CA LEU A 34 -4.01 18.59 16.76
C LEU A 34 -3.49 19.48 17.89
N GLU A 35 -3.59 19.02 19.14
CA GLU A 35 -3.13 19.76 20.32
C GLU A 35 -1.60 19.81 20.41
N THR A 36 -0.96 18.66 20.26
CA THR A 36 0.49 18.51 20.41
C THR A 36 1.26 18.78 19.13
N LYS A 37 0.59 18.77 17.97
CA LYS A 37 1.18 18.82 16.61
C LYS A 37 2.19 17.70 16.35
N LYS A 38 2.06 16.57 17.04
CA LYS A 38 2.93 15.41 16.88
C LYS A 38 2.23 14.32 16.10
N PHE A 39 2.98 13.69 15.19
CA PHE A 39 2.55 12.46 14.55
C PHE A 39 2.57 11.31 15.55
N SER A 40 1.56 10.45 15.50
CA SER A 40 1.29 9.44 16.51
C SER A 40 0.62 8.21 15.90
N GLN A 41 0.48 7.17 16.72
CA GLN A 41 -0.31 5.98 16.44
C GLN A 41 -1.25 5.69 17.62
N SER A 42 -2.34 4.96 17.38
CA SER A 42 -3.25 4.48 18.41
C SER A 42 -3.75 3.08 18.03
N ASN A 43 -4.03 2.26 19.04
CA ASN A 43 -4.58 0.92 18.86
C ASN A 43 -6.11 0.88 18.96
N ASP A 44 -6.78 2.03 19.11
CA ASP A 44 -8.24 2.13 19.25
C ASP A 44 -8.98 1.80 17.95
N VAL A 45 -8.37 2.14 16.79
CA VAL A 45 -8.91 1.84 15.47
C VAL A 45 -7.82 1.41 14.51
N TRP A 46 -8.14 0.48 13.62
CA TRP A 46 -7.19 -0.18 12.73
C TRP A 46 -6.41 0.78 11.80
N TYR A 47 -7.03 1.88 11.34
CA TYR A 47 -6.38 2.83 10.43
C TYR A 47 -5.43 3.81 11.14
N LYS A 48 -5.44 3.85 12.48
CA LYS A 48 -4.47 4.60 13.28
C LYS A 48 -3.26 3.76 13.71
N GLN A 49 -3.20 2.50 13.28
CA GLN A 49 -2.11 1.59 13.60
C GLN A 49 -1.05 1.63 12.49
N LYS A 50 0.19 1.33 12.83
CA LYS A 50 1.26 1.09 11.86
C LYS A 50 1.00 -0.24 11.16
N GLY A 51 0.53 -0.21 9.92
CA GLY A 51 0.08 -1.41 9.21
C GLY A 51 0.36 -1.41 7.72
N CYS A 52 0.13 -2.55 7.09
CA CYS A 52 0.41 -2.78 5.66
C CYS A 52 -0.34 -1.82 4.72
N LEU A 53 -1.45 -1.22 5.15
CA LEU A 53 -2.17 -0.22 4.36
C LEU A 53 -1.30 0.98 3.95
N HIS A 54 -0.27 1.28 4.75
CA HIS A 54 0.61 2.42 4.52
C HIS A 54 1.62 2.19 3.38
N ILE A 55 1.75 0.97 2.86
CA ILE A 55 2.52 0.74 1.61
C ILE A 55 1.99 1.65 0.50
N LYS A 56 0.68 1.88 0.43
CA LYS A 56 0.07 2.78 -0.55
C LYS A 56 0.60 4.21 -0.49
N THR A 57 1.12 4.65 0.66
CA THR A 57 1.72 5.99 0.85
C THR A 57 2.94 6.23 -0.06
N CYS A 58 3.59 5.16 -0.55
CA CYS A 58 4.68 5.29 -1.53
C CYS A 58 4.23 5.88 -2.87
N ILE A 59 2.96 5.73 -3.25
CA ILE A 59 2.46 6.12 -4.58
C ILE A 59 2.63 7.62 -4.87
N PRO A 60 2.12 8.56 -4.04
CA PRO A 60 2.29 9.99 -4.28
C PRO A 60 3.76 10.42 -4.28
N LEU A 61 4.63 9.80 -3.46
CA LEU A 61 6.08 10.06 -3.47
C LEU A 61 6.69 9.70 -4.82
N LEU A 62 6.39 8.51 -5.33
CA LEU A 62 6.89 8.04 -6.61
C LEU A 62 6.30 8.80 -7.80
N GLN A 63 5.03 9.25 -7.71
CA GLN A 63 4.43 10.10 -8.72
C GLN A 63 5.14 11.46 -8.79
N LEU A 64 5.42 12.09 -7.65
CA LEU A 64 6.18 13.34 -7.62
C LEU A 64 7.64 13.13 -8.05
N TYR A 65 8.28 12.01 -7.67
CA TYR A 65 9.61 11.65 -8.14
C TYR A 65 9.68 11.59 -9.67
N LYS A 66 8.69 11.01 -10.34
CA LYS A 66 8.66 10.94 -11.82
C LYS A 66 8.72 12.32 -12.47
N ILE A 67 8.22 13.36 -11.82
CA ILE A 67 8.18 14.74 -12.30
C ILE A 67 9.44 15.50 -11.86
N SER A 68 9.74 15.49 -10.56
CA SER A 68 10.76 16.35 -9.93
C SER A 68 12.16 15.76 -9.94
N LYS A 69 12.29 14.42 -10.06
CA LYS A 69 13.55 13.66 -9.95
C LYS A 69 14.30 13.84 -8.62
N LYS A 70 13.58 14.24 -7.54
CA LYS A 70 14.16 14.39 -6.20
C LYS A 70 14.39 13.00 -5.59
N GLU A 71 15.65 12.59 -5.45
CA GLU A 71 16.06 11.23 -5.01
C GLU A 71 15.53 10.84 -3.63
N ASN A 72 15.37 11.78 -2.70
CA ASN A 72 14.80 11.49 -1.39
C ASN A 72 13.38 10.91 -1.46
N LEU A 73 12.60 11.25 -2.48
CA LEU A 73 11.22 10.74 -2.64
C LEU A 73 11.20 9.25 -2.97
N ILE A 74 12.05 8.80 -3.90
CA ILE A 74 12.13 7.37 -4.23
C ILE A 74 12.76 6.58 -3.08
N GLN A 75 13.79 7.11 -2.42
CA GLN A 75 14.40 6.46 -1.25
C GLN A 75 13.40 6.27 -0.12
N THR A 76 12.62 7.31 0.22
CA THR A 76 11.56 7.20 1.24
C THR A 76 10.46 6.22 0.83
N ALA A 77 10.05 6.23 -0.43
CA ALA A 77 9.05 5.27 -0.93
C ALA A 77 9.54 3.81 -0.82
N GLU A 78 10.81 3.56 -1.13
CA GLU A 78 11.43 2.24 -0.95
C GLU A 78 11.49 1.83 0.52
N GLN A 79 11.90 2.73 1.42
CA GLN A 79 11.90 2.47 2.87
C GLN A 79 10.50 2.09 3.38
N ILE A 80 9.44 2.78 2.93
CA ILE A 80 8.06 2.42 3.27
C ILE A 80 7.74 1.02 2.78
N CYS A 81 8.00 0.71 1.51
CA CYS A 81 7.71 -0.60 0.94
C CYS A 81 8.48 -1.72 1.67
N ASP A 82 9.76 -1.52 1.93
CA ASP A 82 10.63 -2.52 2.58
C ASP A 82 10.19 -2.75 4.03
N ASN A 83 9.85 -1.69 4.78
CA ASN A 83 9.38 -1.80 6.15
C ASN A 83 8.04 -2.55 6.26
N PHE A 84 7.03 -2.14 5.50
CA PHE A 84 5.70 -2.75 5.62
C PHE A 84 5.56 -4.08 4.88
N LYS A 85 6.47 -4.41 3.94
CA LYS A 85 6.56 -5.74 3.35
C LYS A 85 6.89 -6.83 4.39
N LEU A 86 7.51 -6.47 5.52
CA LEU A 86 7.73 -7.38 6.64
C LEU A 86 6.44 -7.94 7.26
N PHE A 87 5.29 -7.31 6.99
CA PHE A 87 3.97 -7.79 7.45
C PHE A 87 3.35 -8.84 6.53
N GLN A 88 4.05 -9.23 5.47
CA GLN A 88 3.60 -10.30 4.58
C GLN A 88 3.92 -11.68 5.17
N ASN A 89 2.88 -12.50 5.31
CA ASN A 89 3.00 -13.89 5.69
C ASN A 89 3.58 -14.75 4.57
N ASN A 90 4.02 -15.95 4.89
CA ASN A 90 4.56 -16.90 3.91
C ASN A 90 3.55 -17.30 2.82
N ASP A 91 2.26 -17.30 3.15
CA ASP A 91 1.15 -17.58 2.21
C ASP A 91 0.85 -16.41 1.26
N GLY A 92 1.47 -15.26 1.46
CA GLY A 92 1.29 -14.05 0.67
C GLY A 92 0.31 -13.02 1.24
N SER A 93 -0.49 -13.38 2.25
CA SER A 93 -1.36 -12.43 2.92
C SER A 93 -0.59 -11.35 3.69
N PHE A 94 -1.17 -10.16 3.83
CA PHE A 94 -0.62 -9.11 4.68
C PHE A 94 -1.44 -8.99 5.96
N MET A 95 -0.77 -9.07 7.10
CA MET A 95 -1.35 -8.70 8.39
C MET A 95 -1.70 -7.21 8.41
N ILE A 96 -2.82 -6.84 9.04
CA ILE A 96 -3.22 -5.42 9.12
C ILE A 96 -2.19 -4.58 9.89
N HIS A 97 -1.51 -5.18 10.87
CA HIS A 97 -0.33 -4.62 11.58
C HIS A 97 0.51 -5.75 12.19
N GLY A 98 1.72 -5.45 12.67
CA GLY A 98 2.74 -6.44 13.04
C GLY A 98 2.39 -7.38 14.20
N ASP A 99 1.45 -7.00 15.08
CA ASP A 99 1.14 -7.75 16.31
C ASP A 99 -0.14 -8.61 16.19
N THR A 100 -0.63 -8.83 15.00
CA THR A 100 -1.87 -9.57 14.77
C THR A 100 -1.77 -10.55 13.62
N LYS A 101 -2.63 -11.58 13.66
CA LYS A 101 -2.84 -12.49 12.53
C LYS A 101 -4.07 -12.09 11.68
N ILE A 102 -4.69 -10.97 12.01
CA ILE A 102 -5.88 -10.47 11.31
C ILE A 102 -5.48 -9.95 9.94
N ILE A 103 -6.24 -10.35 8.93
CA ILE A 103 -6.09 -9.87 7.55
C ILE A 103 -7.39 -9.19 7.16
N ASN A 104 -7.28 -8.05 6.49
CA ASN A 104 -8.41 -7.34 5.91
C ASN A 104 -8.19 -7.17 4.41
N LEU A 105 -9.17 -7.56 3.60
CA LEU A 105 -9.06 -7.55 2.14
C LEU A 105 -8.79 -6.15 1.56
N HIS A 106 -9.31 -5.11 2.20
CA HIS A 106 -9.08 -3.74 1.77
C HIS A 106 -7.64 -3.29 2.00
N THR A 107 -7.06 -3.59 3.18
CA THR A 107 -5.65 -3.28 3.45
C THR A 107 -4.71 -4.14 2.60
N GLN A 108 -5.11 -5.39 2.31
CA GLN A 108 -4.43 -6.26 1.36
C GLN A 108 -4.34 -5.62 -0.02
N SER A 109 -5.46 -5.09 -0.54
CA SER A 109 -5.49 -4.42 -1.84
C SER A 109 -4.61 -3.18 -1.88
N TYR A 110 -4.54 -2.41 -0.80
CA TYR A 110 -3.66 -1.23 -0.69
C TYR A 110 -2.18 -1.61 -0.68
N ALA A 111 -1.81 -2.68 0.02
CA ALA A 111 -0.44 -3.17 0.02
C ALA A 111 -0.01 -3.62 -1.39
N ILE A 112 -0.86 -4.39 -2.08
CA ILE A 112 -0.61 -4.83 -3.46
C ILE A 112 -0.47 -3.63 -4.40
N GLU A 113 -1.37 -2.63 -4.31
CA GLU A 113 -1.34 -1.45 -5.18
C GLU A 113 -0.05 -0.64 -5.00
N GLY A 114 0.36 -0.41 -3.75
CA GLY A 114 1.59 0.32 -3.45
C GLY A 114 2.83 -0.41 -3.97
N LEU A 115 2.96 -1.72 -3.71
CA LEU A 115 4.08 -2.52 -4.19
C LEU A 115 4.13 -2.62 -5.73
N LEU A 116 2.98 -2.80 -6.38
CA LEU A 116 2.91 -2.86 -7.84
C LEU A 116 3.34 -1.52 -8.46
N PHE A 117 2.90 -0.39 -7.88
CA PHE A 117 3.32 0.93 -8.32
C PHE A 117 4.81 1.15 -8.06
N ALA A 118 5.32 0.76 -6.89
CA ALA A 118 6.74 0.82 -6.58
C ALA A 118 7.58 0.02 -7.59
N TYR A 119 7.19 -1.22 -7.91
CA TYR A 119 7.82 -2.00 -8.97
C TYR A 119 7.81 -1.28 -10.32
N SER A 120 6.70 -0.66 -10.68
CA SER A 120 6.58 0.02 -11.99
C SER A 120 7.62 1.14 -12.17
N VAL A 121 8.06 1.76 -11.07
CA VAL A 121 9.03 2.87 -11.06
C VAL A 121 10.45 2.38 -10.78
N THR A 122 10.65 1.55 -9.74
CA THR A 122 11.97 1.14 -9.25
C THR A 122 12.53 -0.08 -9.95
N LYS A 123 11.67 -0.91 -10.57
CA LYS A 123 12.00 -2.22 -11.17
C LYS A 123 12.54 -3.26 -10.16
N LYS A 124 12.42 -3.03 -8.86
CA LYS A 124 12.81 -4.01 -7.84
C LYS A 124 11.92 -5.25 -7.89
N GLN A 125 12.49 -6.38 -8.34
CA GLN A 125 11.76 -7.63 -8.61
C GLN A 125 11.06 -8.22 -7.38
N ASP A 126 11.59 -7.99 -6.18
CA ASP A 126 10.99 -8.48 -4.95
C ASP A 126 9.64 -7.81 -4.63
N TYR A 127 9.39 -6.56 -5.07
CA TYR A 127 8.08 -5.93 -4.98
C TYR A 127 7.04 -6.64 -5.87
N LEU A 128 7.42 -6.97 -7.11
CA LEU A 128 6.54 -7.74 -7.99
C LEU A 128 6.27 -9.15 -7.44
N THR A 129 7.30 -9.82 -6.94
CA THR A 129 7.16 -11.15 -6.32
C THR A 129 6.23 -11.10 -5.11
N SER A 130 6.33 -10.07 -4.27
CA SER A 130 5.44 -9.86 -3.14
C SER A 130 3.98 -9.61 -3.58
N CYS A 131 3.77 -8.80 -4.63
CA CYS A 131 2.46 -8.61 -5.25
C CYS A 131 1.85 -9.90 -5.75
N GLN A 132 2.63 -10.72 -6.49
CA GLN A 132 2.16 -11.98 -7.04
C GLN A 132 1.72 -12.96 -5.93
N LYS A 133 2.51 -13.09 -4.86
CA LYS A 133 2.14 -13.90 -3.69
C LYS A 133 0.83 -13.42 -3.08
N ALA A 134 0.67 -12.09 -2.91
CA ALA A 134 -0.53 -11.52 -2.33
C ALA A 134 -1.77 -11.70 -3.22
N LEU A 135 -1.64 -11.59 -4.54
CA LEU A 135 -2.72 -11.88 -5.49
C LEU A 135 -3.06 -13.36 -5.52
N ASN A 136 -2.08 -14.25 -5.49
CA ASN A 136 -2.31 -15.70 -5.40
C ASN A 136 -3.09 -16.06 -4.13
N TRP A 137 -2.76 -15.43 -3.01
CA TRP A 137 -3.54 -15.58 -1.78
C TRP A 137 -4.99 -15.10 -1.96
N CYS A 138 -5.21 -13.94 -2.60
CA CYS A 138 -6.56 -13.47 -2.89
C CYS A 138 -7.33 -14.48 -3.77
N MET A 139 -6.71 -15.01 -4.83
CA MET A 139 -7.33 -15.99 -5.73
C MET A 139 -7.69 -17.28 -5.03
N SER A 140 -6.84 -17.79 -4.13
CA SER A 140 -7.10 -19.01 -3.37
C SER A 140 -8.22 -18.86 -2.32
N ASN A 141 -8.64 -17.62 -2.04
CA ASN A 141 -9.74 -17.32 -1.12
C ASN A 141 -11.03 -16.85 -1.82
N ILE A 142 -11.11 -17.00 -3.15
CA ILE A 142 -12.36 -16.79 -3.88
C ILE A 142 -13.32 -17.93 -3.55
N GLU A 143 -14.49 -17.60 -3.02
CA GLU A 143 -15.55 -18.56 -2.72
C GLU A 143 -16.31 -18.97 -3.98
N ASN A 144 -17.13 -20.02 -3.88
CA ASN A 144 -17.89 -20.57 -5.02
C ASN A 144 -18.86 -19.55 -5.65
N ASP A 145 -19.31 -18.56 -4.90
CA ASP A 145 -20.14 -17.45 -5.38
C ASP A 145 -19.36 -16.29 -6.04
N GLY A 146 -18.03 -16.43 -6.13
CA GLY A 146 -17.13 -15.40 -6.68
C GLY A 146 -16.73 -14.30 -5.69
N SER A 147 -17.19 -14.34 -4.45
CA SER A 147 -16.86 -13.36 -3.43
C SER A 147 -15.55 -13.71 -2.69
N ILE A 148 -15.05 -12.76 -1.94
CA ILE A 148 -13.96 -12.95 -0.99
C ILE A 148 -14.38 -12.34 0.35
N PRO A 149 -14.18 -13.02 1.50
CA PRO A 149 -14.44 -12.43 2.81
C PRO A 149 -13.66 -11.13 3.02
N LEU A 150 -14.29 -10.15 3.69
CA LEU A 150 -13.61 -8.89 4.00
C LEU A 150 -12.53 -9.09 5.08
N TRP A 151 -12.77 -10.01 6.02
CA TRP A 151 -11.90 -10.25 7.16
C TRP A 151 -11.53 -11.72 7.29
N PHE A 152 -10.27 -11.98 7.65
CA PHE A 152 -9.74 -13.29 7.98
C PHE A 152 -9.14 -13.27 9.39
N ASN A 153 -9.30 -14.37 10.11
CA ASN A 153 -8.90 -14.50 11.54
C ASN A 153 -9.57 -13.44 12.43
N PHE A 154 -10.78 -13.04 12.08
CA PHE A 154 -11.57 -12.05 12.80
C PHE A 154 -13.05 -12.50 12.91
N LYS A 155 -13.78 -11.94 13.89
CA LYS A 155 -15.18 -12.32 14.14
C LYS A 155 -16.16 -11.89 13.04
N ASP A 156 -15.87 -10.79 12.36
CA ASP A 156 -16.71 -10.27 11.28
C ASP A 156 -16.56 -11.16 10.04
N LYS A 157 -17.68 -11.64 9.51
CA LYS A 157 -17.77 -12.47 8.30
C LYS A 157 -18.37 -11.72 7.11
N SER A 158 -18.41 -10.40 7.17
CA SER A 158 -18.96 -9.58 6.09
C SER A 158 -18.16 -9.73 4.78
N LYS A 159 -18.83 -9.42 3.69
CA LYS A 159 -18.26 -9.31 2.34
C LYS A 159 -18.49 -7.89 1.85
N ALA A 160 -17.53 -7.32 1.13
CA ALA A 160 -17.62 -5.96 0.62
C ALA A 160 -17.22 -5.88 -0.85
N ILE A 161 -17.96 -5.11 -1.64
CA ILE A 161 -17.73 -5.00 -3.09
C ILE A 161 -16.49 -4.18 -3.41
N TYR A 162 -16.22 -3.09 -2.67
CA TYR A 162 -15.15 -2.15 -2.99
C TYR A 162 -13.74 -2.76 -2.95
N PRO A 163 -13.33 -3.64 -2.01
CA PRO A 163 -12.02 -4.25 -2.06
C PRO A 163 -11.93 -5.32 -3.17
N ILE A 164 -13.03 -6.00 -3.50
CA ILE A 164 -13.08 -6.94 -4.63
C ILE A 164 -12.82 -6.20 -5.94
N ALA A 165 -13.47 -5.05 -6.16
CA ALA A 165 -13.23 -4.23 -7.34
C ALA A 165 -11.75 -3.79 -7.47
N GLN A 166 -11.10 -3.44 -6.34
CA GLN A 166 -9.67 -3.14 -6.32
C GLN A 166 -8.82 -4.37 -6.67
N ILE A 167 -9.11 -5.54 -6.12
CA ILE A 167 -8.37 -6.77 -6.41
C ILE A 167 -8.49 -7.14 -7.89
N ILE A 168 -9.69 -7.07 -8.48
CA ILE A 168 -9.90 -7.31 -9.92
C ILE A 168 -9.00 -6.38 -10.75
N ARG A 169 -9.00 -5.07 -10.44
CA ARG A 169 -8.15 -4.09 -11.12
C ARG A 169 -6.66 -4.45 -11.00
N LEU A 170 -6.21 -4.86 -9.81
CA LEU A 170 -4.82 -5.20 -9.55
C LEU A 170 -4.40 -6.48 -10.27
N MET A 171 -5.27 -7.49 -10.35
CA MET A 171 -5.04 -8.71 -11.15
C MET A 171 -4.81 -8.36 -12.63
N ILE A 172 -5.68 -7.53 -13.21
CA ILE A 172 -5.57 -7.11 -14.61
C ILE A 172 -4.29 -6.31 -14.86
N LEU A 173 -3.92 -5.40 -13.94
CA LEU A 173 -2.69 -4.61 -14.07
C LEU A 173 -1.43 -5.47 -13.95
N THR A 174 -1.43 -6.43 -13.02
CA THR A 174 -0.29 -7.33 -12.84
C THR A 174 -0.11 -8.24 -14.05
N ASP A 175 -1.20 -8.80 -14.59
CA ASP A 175 -1.17 -9.60 -15.82
C ASP A 175 -0.57 -8.81 -17.00
N LYS A 176 -1.00 -7.57 -17.19
CA LYS A 176 -0.42 -6.68 -18.24
C LYS A 176 1.08 -6.46 -18.05
N ILE A 177 1.55 -6.25 -16.82
CA ILE A 177 2.97 -6.04 -16.51
C ILE A 177 3.77 -7.30 -16.84
N LEU A 178 3.27 -8.47 -16.43
CA LEU A 178 3.95 -9.75 -16.67
C LEU A 178 4.04 -10.06 -18.18
N ASN A 179 2.96 -9.85 -18.92
CA ASN A 179 2.93 -10.12 -20.34
C ASN A 179 3.72 -9.08 -21.18
N SER A 180 3.84 -7.83 -20.72
CA SER A 180 4.67 -6.82 -21.39
C SER A 180 6.17 -7.04 -21.26
N ASN A 181 6.60 -7.81 -20.26
CA ASN A 181 8.01 -8.17 -20.05
C ASN A 181 8.45 -9.44 -20.80
N GLN A 182 7.55 -10.03 -21.63
CA GLN A 182 7.85 -11.23 -22.42
C GLN A 182 8.27 -10.93 -23.87
N TYR A 183 8.43 -9.63 -24.23
CA TYR A 183 8.86 -9.20 -25.57
C TYR A 183 10.13 -8.36 -25.53
#